data_a6d889e1b88636ce14cf78b64d7a75c5
#
_entry.id   a6d889e1b88636ce14cf78b64d7a75c5
#
_cell.length_a   1.000
_cell.length_b   1.000
_cell.length_c   1.000
_cell.angle_alpha   90.00
_cell.angle_beta   90.00
_cell.angle_gamma   90.00
#
_symmetry.space_group_name_H-M   'P 1'
#
loop_
_entity.id
_entity.type
_entity.pdbx_description
1 polymer ?
#
loop_
_entity_poly.entity_id
_entity_poly.type
_entity_poly.pdbx_seq_one_letter_code
_entity_poly.pdbx_strand_id
1 'polypeptide(L)' 'MSKADVIEVEGKVVEKLPNAMFRVKLENGGHIVLATISGKMRMNFIRILPGDKVTVELTPYGLEHGRITYR' A
#
# COMPACT_ATOMS: atom_id res chain seq x y z
N MET A 1 -2.80 12.66 -15.77
CA MET A 1 -2.71 12.71 -14.98
C MET A 1 -1.78 13.00 -14.15
N SER A 2 -1.89 13.51 -13.50
CA SER A 2 -0.86 14.06 -12.79
C SER A 2 -0.50 13.28 -11.56
N LYS A 3 0.76 13.10 -11.37
CA LYS A 3 1.21 12.43 -10.17
C LYS A 3 1.16 13.31 -8.94
N ALA A 4 0.85 14.56 -9.14
CA ALA A 4 0.77 15.50 -8.03
C ALA A 4 -0.37 15.14 -7.07
N ASP A 5 -1.32 14.33 -7.55
CA ASP A 5 -2.44 13.96 -6.70
C ASP A 5 -2.19 12.68 -5.91
N VAL A 6 -0.96 12.20 -5.92
CA VAL A 6 -0.61 10.96 -5.26
C VAL A 6 0.37 11.24 -4.13
N ILE A 7 0.10 10.66 -2.98
CA ILE A 7 0.98 10.79 -1.83
C ILE A 7 1.59 9.42 -1.56
N GLU A 8 2.91 9.36 -1.51
CA GLU A 8 3.61 8.12 -1.20
C GLU A 8 4.01 8.14 0.27
N VAL A 9 3.62 7.09 0.98
CA VAL A 9 3.96 6.97 2.39
C VAL A 9 4.45 5.57 2.66
N GLU A 10 5.26 5.42 3.68
CA GLU A 10 5.76 4.13 4.07
C GLU A 10 4.89 3.55 5.16
N GLY A 11 4.74 2.23 5.13
CA GLY A 11 3.96 1.55 6.13
C GLY A 11 4.42 0.12 6.28
N LYS A 12 3.80 -0.57 7.21
CA LYS A 12 4.13 -1.96 7.49
C LYS A 12 2.88 -2.79 7.33
N VAL A 13 3.00 -3.89 6.61
CA VAL A 13 1.87 -4.78 6.39
C VAL A 13 1.53 -5.46 7.72
N VAL A 14 0.29 -5.33 8.15
CA VAL A 14 -0.14 -5.94 9.40
C VAL A 14 -1.03 -7.15 9.18
N GLU A 15 -1.66 -7.25 8.00
CA GLU A 15 -2.53 -8.37 7.73
C GLU A 15 -2.68 -8.58 6.23
N LYS A 16 -2.74 -9.84 5.81
CA LYS A 16 -2.99 -10.17 4.42
C LYS A 16 -4.47 -10.52 4.29
N LEU A 17 -5.12 -9.92 3.32
CA LEU A 17 -6.54 -10.11 3.07
C LEU A 17 -6.72 -10.83 1.74
N PRO A 18 -7.92 -11.40 1.48
CA PRO A 18 -8.18 -12.02 0.19
C PRO A 18 -8.18 -10.99 -0.92
N ASN A 19 -8.11 -11.47 -2.16
CA ASN A 19 -8.15 -10.63 -3.36
C ASN A 19 -6.94 -9.72 -3.48
N ALA A 20 -5.79 -10.20 -3.02
CA ALA A 20 -4.53 -9.46 -3.13
C ALA A 20 -4.59 -8.11 -2.42
N MET A 21 -5.32 -8.05 -1.33
CA MET A 21 -5.41 -6.84 -0.53
C MET A 21 -4.66 -7.02 0.77
N PHE A 22 -4.24 -5.90 1.36
CA PHE A 22 -3.46 -5.92 2.58
C PHE A 22 -3.88 -4.77 3.47
N ARG A 23 -3.80 -4.99 4.77
CA ARG A 23 -3.92 -3.89 5.71
C ARG A 23 -2.52 -3.42 6.03
N VAL A 24 -2.30 -2.13 5.85
CA VAL A 24 -0.99 -1.54 6.04
C VAL A 24 -1.11 -0.45 7.09
N LYS A 25 -0.28 -0.54 8.11
CA LYS A 25 -0.23 0.50 9.14
C LYS A 25 0.83 1.50 8.73
N LEU A 26 0.41 2.72 8.48
CA LEU A 26 1.32 3.77 8.04
C LEU A 26 2.24 4.16 9.19
N GLU A 27 3.51 4.40 8.88
CA GLU A 27 4.47 4.78 9.90
C GLU A 27 4.17 6.16 10.44
N ASN A 28 3.62 7.01 9.59
CA ASN A 28 3.32 8.36 9.98
C ASN A 28 1.91 8.42 10.54
N GLY A 29 1.77 8.44 11.84
CA GLY A 29 0.48 8.55 12.48
C GLY A 29 -0.20 7.23 12.82
N GLY A 30 0.35 6.11 12.38
CA GLY A 30 -0.21 4.81 12.74
C GLY A 30 -1.57 4.50 12.13
N HIS A 31 -1.94 5.22 11.10
CA HIS A 31 -3.22 5.01 10.43
C HIS A 31 -3.17 3.71 9.62
N ILE A 32 -4.27 2.95 9.62
CA ILE A 32 -4.34 1.70 8.87
C ILE A 32 -5.16 1.91 7.63
N VAL A 33 -4.60 1.51 6.49
CA VAL A 33 -5.27 1.65 5.20
C VAL A 33 -5.38 0.29 4.53
N LEU A 34 -6.35 0.15 3.65
CA LEU A 34 -6.47 -1.02 2.79
C LEU A 34 -5.67 -0.75 1.52
N ALA A 35 -4.80 -1.67 1.18
CA ALA A 35 -3.94 -1.48 0.03
C ALA A 35 -4.02 -2.68 -0.90
N THR A 36 -3.99 -2.40 -2.19
CA THR A 36 -3.89 -3.45 -3.20
C THR A 36 -2.47 -3.45 -3.74
N ILE A 37 -2.11 -4.52 -4.45
CA ILE A 37 -0.80 -4.61 -5.06
C ILE A 37 -0.88 -3.95 -6.43
N SER A 38 0.11 -3.11 -6.75
CA SER A 38 0.17 -2.50 -8.08
C SER A 38 0.40 -3.57 -9.12
N GLY A 39 0.01 -3.27 -10.36
CA GLY A 39 0.21 -4.22 -11.45
C GLY A 39 1.67 -4.56 -11.66
N LYS A 40 2.54 -3.57 -11.47
CA LYS A 40 3.97 -3.78 -11.64
C LYS A 40 4.50 -4.81 -10.64
N MET A 41 4.08 -4.72 -9.39
CA MET A 41 4.52 -5.67 -8.38
C MET A 41 3.95 -7.05 -8.63
N ARG A 42 2.72 -7.10 -9.11
CA ARG A 42 2.10 -8.37 -9.42
C ARG A 42 2.83 -9.07 -10.55
N MET A 43 3.23 -8.32 -11.56
CA MET A 43 3.96 -8.89 -12.70
C MET A 43 5.33 -9.41 -12.29
N ASN A 44 5.93 -8.81 -11.28
CA ASN A 44 7.25 -9.22 -10.82
C ASN A 44 7.18 -10.30 -9.74
N PHE A 45 5.97 -10.76 -9.42
CA PHE A 45 5.78 -11.81 -8.43
C PHE A 45 6.40 -11.48 -7.08
N ILE A 46 6.37 -10.24 -6.71
CA ILE A 46 6.92 -9.83 -5.42
C ILE A 46 5.98 -10.28 -4.33
N ARG A 47 6.53 -11.05 -3.38
CA ARG A 47 5.74 -11.56 -2.27
C ARG A 47 5.71 -10.54 -1.15
N ILE A 48 4.52 -10.34 -0.61
CA ILE A 48 4.33 -9.43 0.52
C ILE A 48 3.73 -10.21 1.67
N LEU A 49 4.37 -10.11 2.81
CA LEU A 49 3.95 -10.84 4.01
C LEU A 49 3.72 -9.87 5.15
N PRO A 50 2.90 -10.26 6.14
CA PRO A 50 2.76 -9.42 7.34
C PRO A 50 4.12 -9.14 7.96
N GLY A 51 4.35 -7.89 8.33
CA GLY A 51 5.63 -7.46 8.86
C GLY A 51 6.53 -6.81 7.84
N ASP A 52 6.21 -6.93 6.55
CA ASP A 52 7.03 -6.31 5.52
C ASP A 52 6.79 -4.82 5.47
N LYS A 53 7.85 -4.08 5.20
CA LYS A 53 7.76 -2.64 5.02
C LYS A 53 7.51 -2.36 3.56
N VAL A 54 6.53 -1.52 3.28
CA VAL A 54 6.12 -1.24 1.90
C VAL A 54 5.88 0.25 1.73
N THR A 55 5.91 0.68 0.47
CA THR A 55 5.52 2.04 0.11
C THR A 55 4.12 1.98 -0.48
N VAL A 56 3.25 2.82 0.02
CA VAL A 56 1.85 2.85 -0.39
C VAL A 56 1.55 4.19 -1.04
N GLU A 57 0.88 4.16 -2.17
CA GLU A 57 0.38 5.34 -2.83
C GLU A 57 -1.04 5.62 -2.36
N LEU A 58 -1.27 6.82 -1.91
CA LEU A 58 -2.61 7.27 -1.48
C LEU A 58 -3.00 8.48 -2.29
N THR A 59 -4.30 8.68 -2.46
CA THR A 59 -4.79 9.89 -3.09
C THR A 59 -5.48 10.75 -2.03
N PRO A 60 -5.53 12.07 -2.22
CA PRO A 60 -6.23 12.93 -1.26
C PRO A 60 -7.70 12.60 -1.15
N TYR A 61 -8.26 11.93 -2.14
CA TYR A 61 -9.68 11.64 -2.17
C TYR A 61 -10.06 10.34 -1.52
N GLY A 62 -9.07 9.50 -1.20
CA GLY A 62 -9.37 8.21 -0.59
C GLY A 62 -8.21 7.77 0.24
N LEU A 63 -8.01 8.40 1.37
CA LEU A 63 -6.87 8.08 2.22
C LEU A 63 -7.01 6.74 2.93
N GLU A 64 -8.17 6.13 2.84
CA GLU A 64 -8.36 4.82 3.44
C GLU A 64 -7.99 3.68 2.52
N HIS A 65 -7.77 3.99 1.25
CA HIS A 65 -7.40 2.99 0.26
C HIS A 65 -6.12 3.43 -0.42
N GLY A 66 -5.26 2.47 -0.65
CA GLY A 66 -4.01 2.78 -1.30
C GLY A 66 -3.57 1.65 -2.19
N ARG A 67 -2.40 1.82 -2.78
CA ARG A 67 -1.81 0.83 -3.66
C ARG A 67 -0.36 0.66 -3.24
N ILE A 68 0.05 -0.59 -3.04
CA ILE A 68 1.44 -0.87 -2.72
C ILE A 68 2.22 -0.82 -4.02
N THR A 69 3.20 0.09 -4.08
CA THR A 69 3.98 0.30 -5.29
C THR A 69 5.41 -0.17 -5.14
N TYR A 70 5.86 -0.40 -3.90
CA TYR A 70 7.24 -0.80 -3.69
C TYR A 70 7.35 -1.53 -2.36
N ARG A 71 8.27 -2.47 -2.33
CA ARG A 71 8.51 -3.24 -1.13
C ARG A 71 9.96 -3.17 -0.67
#